data_690e961fa620b5c91d4470500d3d48cb
#
_entry.id   690e961fa620b5c91d4470500d3d48cb
#
_cell.length_a   1.000
_cell.length_b   1.000
_cell.length_c   1.000
_cell.angle_alpha   90.00
_cell.angle_beta   90.00
_cell.angle_gamma   90.00
#
_symmetry.space_group_name_H-M   'P 1'
#
loop_
_entity.id
_entity.type
_entity.pdbx_description
1 polymer ?
#
loop_
_entity_poly.entity_id
_entity_poly.type
_entity_poly.pdbx_seq_one_letter_code
_entity_poly.pdbx_strand_id
1 'polypeptide(L)'
;MQKGDIVLIPFPFTDLSGRKLRPALVLCSSVKDVTVCFITTQFQWEEEFDIEITPSEKNGIKKSSLIRVSKLATIDSDLVIGELGRIEDHYISRLNRNLIQIFQLD
;
A
#
# COMPACT_ATOMS: atom_id res chain seq x y z
N MET A 1 1.75 -4.76 12.51
CA MET A 1 1.87 -4.46 11.07
C MET A 1 3.32 -4.36 10.67
N GLN A 2 3.65 -4.98 9.56
CA GLN A 2 5.02 -5.00 9.06
C GLN A 2 5.05 -4.55 7.60
N LYS A 3 6.21 -4.10 7.17
CA LYS A 3 6.45 -3.78 5.77
C LYS A 3 6.05 -4.97 4.90
N GLY A 4 5.27 -4.69 3.87
CA GLY A 4 4.76 -5.72 2.97
C GLY A 4 3.35 -6.20 3.28
N ASP A 5 2.81 -5.87 4.44
CA ASP A 5 1.42 -6.20 4.75
C ASP A 5 0.51 -5.34 3.89
N ILE A 6 -0.58 -5.94 3.41
CA ILE A 6 -1.62 -5.22 2.69
C ILE A 6 -2.81 -5.10 3.61
N VAL A 7 -3.20 -3.88 3.89
CA VAL A 7 -4.23 -3.55 4.88
C VAL A 7 -5.36 -2.78 4.21
N LEU A 8 -6.52 -2.76 4.89
CA LEU A 8 -7.67 -1.97 4.47
C LEU A 8 -7.75 -0.71 5.30
N ILE A 9 -7.86 0.42 4.61
CA ILE A 9 -8.01 1.72 5.26
C ILE A 9 -9.19 2.46 4.64
N PRO A 10 -9.82 3.38 5.38
CA PRO A 10 -10.86 4.22 4.79
C PRO A 10 -10.23 5.25 3.85
N PHE A 11 -10.91 5.56 2.77
CA PHE A 11 -10.43 6.58 1.84
C PHE A 11 -11.57 7.51 1.50
N PRO A 12 -11.41 8.81 1.65
CA PRO A 12 -10.24 9.48 2.24
C PRO A 12 -10.05 9.09 3.72
N PHE A 13 -8.81 9.15 4.20
CA PHE A 13 -8.44 8.62 5.52
C PHE A 13 -8.60 9.68 6.62
N THR A 14 -9.71 10.40 6.61
CA THR A 14 -9.97 11.44 7.60
C THR A 14 -10.78 10.93 8.79
N ASP A 15 -11.65 9.97 8.55
CA ASP A 15 -12.42 9.34 9.62
C ASP A 15 -12.98 8.01 9.11
N LEU A 16 -13.73 7.31 9.97
CA LEU A 16 -14.24 5.97 9.64
C LEU A 16 -15.66 5.99 9.10
N SER A 17 -16.31 7.13 9.06
CA SER A 17 -17.72 7.17 8.70
C SER A 17 -17.93 7.30 7.20
N GLY A 18 -18.78 6.41 6.63
CA GLY A 18 -19.26 6.53 5.27
C GLY A 18 -18.20 6.45 4.18
N ARG A 19 -17.06 5.84 4.45
CA ARG A 19 -15.96 5.80 3.48
C ARG A 19 -15.82 4.43 2.89
N LYS A 20 -15.33 4.38 1.65
CA LYS A 20 -14.95 3.14 1.03
C LYS A 20 -13.64 2.66 1.63
N LEU A 21 -13.54 1.35 1.84
CA LEU A 21 -12.28 0.75 2.25
C LEU A 21 -11.43 0.51 1.01
N ARG A 22 -10.14 0.87 1.12
CA ARG A 22 -9.19 0.70 0.02
C ARG A 22 -7.97 -0.06 0.54
N PRO A 23 -7.35 -0.89 -0.29
CA PRO A 23 -6.12 -1.54 0.11
C PRO A 23 -4.96 -0.55 0.08
N ALA A 24 -4.00 -0.79 0.95
CA ALA A 24 -2.77 -0.01 1.02
C ALA A 24 -1.65 -0.92 1.47
N LEU A 25 -0.45 -0.63 1.01
CA LEU A 25 0.74 -1.41 1.33
C LEU A 25 1.50 -0.73 2.45
N VAL A 26 1.76 -1.48 3.53
CA VAL A 26 2.50 -0.95 4.68
C VAL A 26 3.98 -0.86 4.33
N LEU A 27 4.58 0.31 4.58
CA LEU A 27 6.01 0.54 4.44
C LEU A 27 6.71 0.48 5.78
N CYS A 28 6.12 1.08 6.80
CA CYS A 28 6.64 1.01 8.17
C CYS A 28 5.54 1.39 9.14
N SER A 29 5.75 1.08 10.41
CA SER A 29 4.77 1.42 11.43
C SER A 29 5.47 1.72 12.74
N SER A 30 4.79 2.48 13.58
CA SER A 30 5.17 2.73 14.96
C SER A 30 3.98 2.39 15.85
N VAL A 31 4.05 2.76 17.13
CA VAL A 31 2.95 2.46 18.05
C VAL A 31 1.65 3.14 17.59
N LYS A 32 1.74 4.38 17.10
CA LYS A 32 0.55 5.16 16.79
C LYS A 32 0.29 5.34 15.30
N ASP A 33 1.32 5.19 14.46
CA ASP A 33 1.22 5.56 13.06
C ASP A 33 1.62 4.42 12.15
N VAL A 34 1.10 4.45 10.94
CA VAL A 34 1.53 3.55 9.88
C VAL A 34 1.71 4.36 8.61
N THR A 35 2.84 4.15 7.94
CA THR A 35 3.11 4.76 6.64
C THR A 35 2.81 3.75 5.55
N VAL A 36 1.97 4.15 4.62
CA VAL A 36 1.48 3.26 3.55
C VAL A 36 1.66 3.93 2.21
N CYS A 37 1.68 3.12 1.15
CA CYS A 37 1.45 3.61 -0.19
C CYS A 37 0.14 3.01 -0.71
N PHE A 38 -0.53 3.76 -1.58
CA PHE A 38 -1.88 3.41 -2.01
C PHE A 38 -1.85 2.34 -3.08
N ILE A 39 -2.92 1.55 -3.12
CA ILE A 39 -3.14 0.53 -4.15
C ILE A 39 -4.43 0.87 -4.86
N THR A 40 -4.40 0.86 -6.19
CA THR A 40 -5.58 1.21 -7.01
C THR A 40 -5.78 0.20 -8.11
N THR A 41 -7.04 0.01 -8.52
CA THR A 41 -7.37 -0.75 -9.71
C THR A 41 -7.44 0.12 -10.96
N GLN A 42 -7.16 1.42 -10.85
CA GLN A 42 -7.23 2.38 -11.95
C GLN A 42 -5.86 2.50 -12.60
N PHE A 43 -5.71 1.95 -13.82
CA PHE A 43 -4.42 1.90 -14.50
C PHE A 43 -4.16 3.12 -15.39
N GLN A 44 -5.18 3.93 -15.67
CA GLN A 44 -5.03 5.05 -16.59
C GLN A 44 -4.08 6.13 -16.09
N TRP A 45 -3.80 6.14 -14.79
CA TRP A 45 -2.90 7.14 -14.19
C TRP A 45 -1.55 6.54 -13.81
N GLU A 46 -1.20 5.42 -14.41
CA GLU A 46 0.04 4.72 -14.08
C GLU A 46 1.26 5.62 -14.27
N GLU A 47 2.17 5.57 -13.29
CA GLU A 47 3.40 6.36 -13.29
C GLU A 47 4.62 5.45 -13.23
N GLU A 48 5.80 6.04 -13.40
CA GLU A 48 7.05 5.31 -13.56
C GLU A 48 7.33 4.32 -12.44
N PHE A 49 7.07 4.73 -11.18
CA PHE A 49 7.45 3.91 -10.04
C PHE A 49 6.32 3.01 -9.54
N ASP A 50 5.20 3.00 -10.24
CA ASP A 50 4.10 2.10 -9.87
C ASP A 50 4.49 0.65 -10.17
N ILE A 51 3.95 -0.27 -9.37
CA ILE A 51 4.22 -1.70 -9.50
C ILE A 51 2.89 -2.40 -9.71
N GLU A 52 2.76 -3.11 -10.82
CA GLU A 52 1.57 -3.92 -11.05
C GLU A 52 1.65 -5.18 -10.19
N ILE A 53 0.55 -5.48 -9.48
CA ILE A 53 0.45 -6.66 -8.63
C ILE A 53 -0.78 -7.45 -9.06
N THR A 54 -0.62 -8.77 -9.21
CA THR A 54 -1.70 -9.66 -9.60
C THR A 54 -2.22 -10.42 -8.38
N PRO A 55 -3.51 -10.78 -8.38
CA PRO A 55 -4.11 -11.48 -7.24
C PRO A 55 -3.42 -12.78 -6.89
N SER A 56 -3.31 -13.06 -5.61
CA SER A 56 -2.85 -14.35 -5.11
C SER A 56 -3.48 -14.59 -3.74
N GLU A 57 -3.41 -15.85 -3.28
CA GLU A 57 -3.87 -16.16 -1.94
C GLU A 57 -3.05 -15.41 -0.90
N LYS A 58 -1.75 -15.27 -1.13
CA LYS A 58 -0.86 -14.62 -0.17
C LYS A 58 -1.18 -13.15 -0.02
N ASN A 59 -1.41 -12.44 -1.13
CA ASN A 59 -1.61 -10.99 -1.05
C ASN A 59 -3.07 -10.60 -0.81
N GLY A 60 -4.01 -11.48 -1.07
CA GLY A 60 -5.42 -11.25 -0.79
C GLY A 60 -6.11 -10.24 -1.69
N ILE A 61 -5.44 -9.77 -2.73
CA ILE A 61 -6.01 -8.82 -3.67
C ILE A 61 -6.94 -9.56 -4.64
N LYS A 62 -8.05 -8.94 -5.02
CA LYS A 62 -9.06 -9.58 -5.84
C LYS A 62 -8.97 -9.27 -7.32
N LYS A 63 -8.34 -8.15 -7.68
CA LYS A 63 -8.18 -7.71 -9.07
C LYS A 63 -6.76 -7.21 -9.25
N SER A 64 -6.23 -7.34 -10.47
CA SER A 64 -4.94 -6.74 -10.79
C SER A 64 -4.96 -5.26 -10.44
N SER A 65 -3.92 -4.80 -9.79
CA SER A 65 -3.87 -3.47 -9.19
C SER A 65 -2.48 -2.87 -9.37
N LEU A 66 -2.40 -1.57 -9.13
CA LEU A 66 -1.13 -0.84 -9.09
C LEU A 66 -0.81 -0.47 -7.66
N ILE A 67 0.40 -0.79 -7.21
CA ILE A 67 0.94 -0.23 -5.98
C ILE A 67 1.54 1.13 -6.37
N ARG A 68 0.96 2.21 -5.83
CA ARG A 68 1.36 3.58 -6.16
C ARG A 68 2.49 3.99 -5.22
N VAL A 69 3.72 3.59 -5.55
CA VAL A 69 4.86 3.73 -4.62
C VAL A 69 5.14 5.19 -4.27
N SER A 70 4.88 6.12 -5.17
CA SER A 70 5.09 7.56 -4.91
C SER A 70 3.92 8.22 -4.19
N LYS A 71 2.82 7.51 -3.96
CA LYS A 71 1.65 8.08 -3.29
C LYS A 71 1.60 7.53 -1.87
N LEU A 72 2.23 8.26 -0.97
CA LEU A 72 2.43 7.82 0.40
C LEU A 72 1.61 8.66 1.37
N ALA A 73 1.28 8.06 2.50
CA ALA A 73 0.64 8.77 3.60
C ALA A 73 1.01 8.09 4.90
N THR A 74 1.18 8.88 5.94
CA THR A 74 1.29 8.37 7.30
C THR A 74 -0.02 8.68 8.00
N ILE A 75 -0.67 7.65 8.49
CA ILE A 75 -1.99 7.76 9.10
C ILE A 75 -1.97 7.13 10.48
N ASP A 76 -2.98 7.48 11.28
CA ASP A 76 -3.18 6.87 12.59
C ASP A 76 -3.41 5.37 12.40
N SER A 77 -2.70 4.56 13.18
CA SER A 77 -2.84 3.09 13.08
C SER A 77 -4.26 2.62 13.41
N ASP A 78 -5.03 3.40 14.16
CA ASP A 78 -6.41 3.06 14.47
C ASP A 78 -7.31 3.11 13.24
N LEU A 79 -6.87 3.74 12.17
CA LEU A 79 -7.63 3.76 10.91
C LEU A 79 -7.50 2.47 10.11
N VAL A 80 -6.61 1.59 10.48
CA VAL A 80 -6.47 0.30 9.78
C VAL A 80 -7.60 -0.60 10.25
N ILE A 81 -8.46 -0.99 9.30
CA ILE A 81 -9.66 -1.78 9.59
C ILE A 81 -9.36 -3.27 9.61
N GLY A 82 -8.45 -3.72 8.77
CA GLY A 82 -8.12 -5.13 8.69
C GLY A 82 -6.95 -5.38 7.77
N GLU A 83 -6.57 -6.63 7.66
CA GLU A 83 -5.46 -7.06 6.82
C GLU A 83 -5.97 -7.99 5.73
N LEU A 84 -5.57 -7.74 4.48
CA LEU A 84 -5.90 -8.62 3.35
C LEU A 84 -4.89 -9.72 3.18
N GLY A 85 -3.61 -9.43 3.39
CA GLY A 85 -2.55 -10.37 3.16
C GLY A 85 -1.21 -9.69 3.16
N ARG A 86 -0.30 -10.24 2.36
CA ARG A 86 1.08 -9.80 2.35
C ARG A 86 1.64 -9.95 0.94
N ILE A 87 2.39 -8.97 0.46
CA ILE A 87 2.97 -9.08 -0.89
C ILE A 87 4.11 -10.10 -0.91
N GLU A 88 4.32 -10.66 -2.08
CA GLU A 88 5.38 -11.63 -2.32
C GLU A 88 6.74 -10.93 -2.28
N ASP A 89 7.78 -11.70 -1.96
CA ASP A 89 9.12 -11.15 -1.75
C ASP A 89 9.69 -10.45 -2.99
N HIS A 90 9.33 -10.94 -4.19
CA HIS A 90 9.85 -10.30 -5.40
C HIS A 90 9.27 -8.89 -5.59
N TYR A 91 8.07 -8.62 -5.11
CA TYR A 91 7.52 -7.27 -5.12
C TYR A 91 8.24 -6.38 -4.12
N ILE A 92 8.64 -6.93 -2.97
CA ILE A 92 9.38 -6.15 -1.95
C ILE A 92 10.71 -5.65 -2.52
N SER A 93 11.40 -6.49 -3.29
CA SER A 93 12.65 -6.09 -3.91
C SER A 93 12.46 -4.91 -4.86
N ARG A 94 11.40 -4.95 -5.68
CA ARG A 94 11.08 -3.85 -6.59
C ARG A 94 10.66 -2.60 -5.83
N LEU A 95 9.87 -2.78 -4.78
CA LEU A 95 9.44 -1.69 -3.92
C LEU A 95 10.64 -0.97 -3.35
N ASN A 96 11.60 -1.71 -2.82
CA ASN A 96 12.80 -1.12 -2.22
C ASN A 96 13.59 -0.31 -3.24
N ARG A 97 13.80 -0.85 -4.44
CA ARG A 97 14.52 -0.13 -5.51
C ARG A 97 13.80 1.16 -5.87
N ASN A 98 12.48 1.10 -5.99
CA ASN A 98 11.70 2.28 -6.35
C ASN A 98 11.75 3.35 -5.25
N LEU A 99 11.68 2.93 -3.99
CA LEU A 99 11.78 3.86 -2.86
C LEU A 99 13.15 4.53 -2.81
N ILE A 100 14.21 3.77 -3.06
CA ILE A 100 15.56 4.33 -3.11
C ILE A 100 15.63 5.44 -4.16
N GLN A 101 15.06 5.19 -5.34
CA GLN A 101 15.08 6.17 -6.43
C GLN A 101 14.21 7.39 -6.12
N ILE A 102 12.99 7.16 -5.62
CA ILE A 102 12.06 8.25 -5.32
C ILE A 102 12.66 9.19 -4.28
N PHE A 103 13.25 8.63 -3.24
CA PHE A 103 13.81 9.44 -2.15
C PHE A 103 15.28 9.77 -2.34
N GLN A 104 15.89 9.29 -3.41
CA GLN A 104 17.28 9.57 -3.73
C GLN A 104 18.20 9.19 -2.58
N LEU A 105 18.03 7.96 -2.09
CA LEU A 105 18.75 7.48 -0.92
C LEU A 105 20.14 6.95 -1.26
N ASP A 106 20.48 6.88 -2.53
CA ASP A 106 21.73 6.26 -2.95
C ASP A 106 22.46 7.14 -3.93
#